data_c9dac24320875dec5f8fb27384ef2c32
#
_entry.id   c9dac24320875dec5f8fb27384ef2c32
#
_cell.length_a   1.000
_cell.length_b   1.000
_cell.length_c   1.000
_cell.angle_alpha   90.00
_cell.angle_beta   90.00
_cell.angle_gamma   90.00
#
_symmetry.space_group_name_H-M   'P 1'
#
loop_
_entity.id
_entity.type
_entity.pdbx_description
1 polymer ?
#
loop_
_entity_poly.entity_id
_entity_poly.type
_entity_poly.pdbx_seq_one_letter_code
_entity_poly.pdbx_strand_id
1 'polypeptide(L)'
;MKRRRFIFYALLFLAGCQSAHQRVGRTYAKPDKLRFAVTDAQGLEELERDYDIFKNTLEELLSIPIEFFPVEDYFMATSALQSAQVDLVWAGPSEYVVIAARTDAIPLVSIARPEYYTTIAVRADSGIQSLADLKGKTIDIRKRGSTASHLGAIALLTAAGLDPQTDVNTIASKAFSLRPLKTGAADAWSRTSYRYAQALEQEGATASDYPLIAEGKPLPGDILLASSHLDSALVAQLQMQILAGQEQLIQAILAVDTLAFRFQETYFAPANDADYDIIRDAYRAIGQGDFIM
;
A
#
# COMPACT_ATOMS: atom_id res chain seq x y z
N MET A 1 -62.17 -6.72 59.26
CA MET A 1 -61.12 -5.70 59.47
C MET A 1 -59.87 -6.11 58.75
N LYS A 2 -59.19 -5.20 58.06
CA LYS A 2 -57.91 -5.35 57.26
C LYS A 2 -58.04 -5.87 55.85
N ARG A 3 -58.67 -5.06 54.99
CA ARG A 3 -58.49 -5.12 53.53
C ARG A 3 -58.29 -3.68 53.00
N ARG A 4 -57.10 -3.06 53.22
CA ARG A 4 -56.76 -1.73 52.69
C ARG A 4 -55.31 -1.44 52.94
N ARG A 5 -54.38 -2.19 52.21
CA ARG A 5 -52.95 -1.83 52.14
C ARG A 5 -52.21 -2.58 51.00
N PHE A 6 -52.82 -2.72 49.80
CA PHE A 6 -52.18 -3.39 48.70
C PHE A 6 -52.24 -2.67 47.34
N ILE A 7 -52.50 -1.37 47.33
CA ILE A 7 -52.65 -0.60 46.05
C ILE A 7 -51.71 0.60 46.00
N PHE A 8 -50.59 0.61 46.67
CA PHE A 8 -49.67 1.76 46.62
C PHE A 8 -48.23 1.41 46.17
N TYR A 9 -47.95 0.20 45.64
CA TYR A 9 -46.61 -0.17 45.20
C TYR A 9 -46.50 -0.54 43.69
N ALA A 10 -47.53 -0.24 42.89
CA ALA A 10 -47.56 -0.58 41.47
C ALA A 10 -47.31 0.60 40.51
N LEU A 11 -46.89 1.76 40.99
CA LEU A 11 -46.72 2.98 40.16
C LEU A 11 -45.31 3.58 40.16
N LEU A 12 -44.29 2.83 40.56
CA LEU A 12 -42.89 3.31 40.64
C LEU A 12 -41.91 2.53 39.72
N PHE A 13 -42.41 1.77 38.72
CA PHE A 13 -41.57 0.99 37.81
C PHE A 13 -41.67 1.38 36.31
N LEU A 14 -42.16 2.58 35.99
CA LEU A 14 -42.27 3.04 34.60
C LEU A 14 -41.45 4.30 34.26
N ALA A 15 -40.43 4.63 35.04
CA ALA A 15 -39.56 5.79 34.79
C ALA A 15 -38.10 5.40 34.68
N GLY A 16 -37.79 4.30 34.01
CA GLY A 16 -36.41 3.79 33.96
C GLY A 16 -35.99 3.14 32.61
N CYS A 17 -36.43 3.66 31.47
CA CYS A 17 -35.94 3.19 30.17
C CYS A 17 -35.99 4.29 29.10
N GLN A 18 -35.37 5.43 29.34
CA GLN A 18 -35.05 6.39 28.27
C GLN A 18 -33.69 7.03 28.51
N SER A 19 -32.66 6.20 28.60
CA SER A 19 -31.27 6.63 28.52
C SER A 19 -30.51 5.67 27.58
N ALA A 20 -31.04 5.50 26.39
CA ALA A 20 -30.36 4.80 25.35
C ALA A 20 -30.08 5.78 24.20
N HIS A 21 -28.78 6.01 23.97
CA HIS A 21 -28.23 6.55 22.75
C HIS A 21 -28.37 8.06 22.45
N GLN A 22 -27.97 8.91 23.36
CA GLN A 22 -27.16 10.03 22.90
C GLN A 22 -25.73 9.50 22.67
N ARG A 23 -25.42 9.02 21.47
CA ARG A 23 -24.06 9.12 20.93
C ARG A 23 -23.80 10.62 20.82
N VAL A 24 -23.25 11.19 21.87
CA VAL A 24 -22.63 12.51 21.82
C VAL A 24 -21.53 12.34 20.78
N GLY A 25 -21.78 12.79 19.54
CA GLY A 25 -20.74 12.94 18.56
C GLY A 25 -19.67 13.81 19.23
N ARG A 26 -18.50 13.24 19.53
CA ARG A 26 -17.34 14.04 19.92
C ARG A 26 -17.14 15.05 18.81
N THR A 27 -17.38 16.32 19.09
CA THR A 27 -17.01 17.42 18.21
C THR A 27 -15.50 17.56 18.31
N TYR A 28 -14.78 17.11 17.30
CA TYR A 28 -13.37 17.43 17.12
C TYR A 28 -13.23 18.83 16.50
N ALA A 29 -12.14 19.51 16.80
CA ALA A 29 -11.80 20.72 16.08
C ALA A 29 -11.35 20.34 14.66
N LYS A 30 -12.09 20.79 13.65
CA LYS A 30 -11.73 20.60 12.25
C LYS A 30 -10.42 21.34 11.99
N PRO A 31 -9.38 20.70 11.45
CA PRO A 31 -8.13 21.40 11.12
C PRO A 31 -8.37 22.39 9.97
N ASP A 32 -7.61 23.49 9.97
CA ASP A 32 -7.68 24.47 8.89
C ASP A 32 -7.25 23.89 7.54
N LYS A 33 -6.34 22.91 7.57
CA LYS A 33 -5.86 22.16 6.41
C LYS A 33 -5.26 20.83 6.82
N LEU A 34 -5.13 19.90 5.85
CA LEU A 34 -4.37 18.65 5.97
C LEU A 34 -3.17 18.68 5.02
N ARG A 35 -2.01 18.19 5.49
CA ARG A 35 -0.81 18.03 4.68
C ARG A 35 -0.72 16.60 4.20
N PHE A 36 -0.58 16.42 2.90
CA PHE A 36 -0.65 15.13 2.23
C PHE A 36 0.65 14.80 1.49
N ALA A 37 1.25 13.66 1.81
CA ALA A 37 2.43 13.13 1.15
C ALA A 37 2.13 11.81 0.41
N VAL A 38 2.90 11.55 -0.63
CA VAL A 38 2.89 10.28 -1.38
C VAL A 38 4.32 9.76 -1.46
N THR A 39 4.57 8.55 -0.96
CA THR A 39 5.93 8.00 -0.88
C THR A 39 6.54 7.57 -2.21
N ASP A 40 5.71 7.38 -3.24
CA ASP A 40 6.14 6.94 -4.57
C ASP A 40 6.32 8.10 -5.56
N ALA A 41 6.01 9.34 -5.17
CA ALA A 41 6.24 10.56 -5.94
C ALA A 41 7.49 11.29 -5.44
N GLN A 42 8.34 11.76 -6.36
CA GLN A 42 9.59 12.45 -6.04
C GLN A 42 9.44 13.95 -6.26
N GLY A 43 9.27 14.70 -5.17
CA GLY A 43 9.16 16.14 -5.20
C GLY A 43 7.77 16.65 -5.60
N LEU A 44 7.63 17.99 -5.58
CA LEU A 44 6.34 18.66 -5.77
C LEU A 44 5.81 18.52 -7.21
N GLU A 45 6.68 18.59 -8.21
CA GLU A 45 6.29 18.53 -9.62
C GLU A 45 5.59 17.19 -9.96
N GLU A 46 6.13 16.07 -9.44
CA GLU A 46 5.53 14.75 -9.66
C GLU A 46 4.22 14.59 -8.87
N LEU A 47 4.16 15.14 -7.65
CA LEU A 47 2.93 15.17 -6.85
C LEU A 47 1.81 15.92 -7.56
N GLU A 48 2.08 17.13 -8.05
CA GLU A 48 1.11 17.95 -8.77
C GLU A 48 0.67 17.28 -10.08
N ARG A 49 1.62 16.76 -10.86
CA ARG A 49 1.32 16.11 -12.15
C ARG A 49 0.44 14.86 -11.99
N ASP A 50 0.76 14.00 -11.03
CA ASP A 50 0.15 12.66 -10.95
C ASP A 50 -0.96 12.57 -9.89
N TYR A 51 -0.96 13.42 -8.85
CA TYR A 51 -1.88 13.29 -7.72
C TYR A 51 -2.80 14.49 -7.48
N ASP A 52 -2.72 15.57 -8.30
CA ASP A 52 -3.54 16.76 -8.06
C ASP A 52 -5.04 16.50 -8.20
N ILE A 53 -5.46 15.70 -9.19
CA ILE A 53 -6.86 15.30 -9.35
C ILE A 53 -7.35 14.53 -8.12
N PHE A 54 -6.56 13.56 -7.62
CA PHE A 54 -6.89 12.81 -6.42
C PHE A 54 -6.96 13.71 -5.19
N LYS A 55 -5.97 14.59 -4.99
CA LYS A 55 -5.93 15.53 -3.86
C LYS A 55 -7.15 16.45 -3.86
N ASN A 56 -7.51 17.04 -5.02
CA ASN A 56 -8.65 17.94 -5.14
C ASN A 56 -9.97 17.19 -4.86
N THR A 57 -10.14 15.98 -5.39
CA THR A 57 -11.31 15.14 -5.10
C THR A 57 -11.39 14.78 -3.61
N LEU A 58 -10.26 14.47 -2.98
CA LEU A 58 -10.20 14.19 -1.55
C LEU A 58 -10.53 15.43 -0.71
N GLU A 59 -10.04 16.61 -1.11
CA GLU A 59 -10.35 17.90 -0.48
C GLU A 59 -11.85 18.22 -0.52
N GLU A 60 -12.48 18.04 -1.67
CA GLU A 60 -13.93 18.23 -1.85
C GLU A 60 -14.71 17.25 -0.96
N LEU A 61 -14.34 15.97 -0.99
CA LEU A 61 -14.99 14.90 -0.22
C LEU A 61 -14.92 15.16 1.28
N LEU A 62 -13.76 15.55 1.78
CA LEU A 62 -13.54 15.82 3.21
C LEU A 62 -13.99 17.21 3.63
N SER A 63 -14.19 18.13 2.66
CA SER A 63 -14.41 19.56 2.89
C SER A 63 -13.33 20.19 3.77
N ILE A 64 -12.09 19.72 3.71
CA ILE A 64 -10.91 20.23 4.41
C ILE A 64 -9.85 20.55 3.36
N PRO A 65 -9.26 21.76 3.33
CA PRO A 65 -8.16 22.10 2.42
C PRO A 65 -7.00 21.10 2.55
N ILE A 66 -6.43 20.67 1.42
CA ILE A 66 -5.32 19.72 1.38
C ILE A 66 -4.14 20.34 0.64
N GLU A 67 -3.00 20.39 1.29
CA GLU A 67 -1.73 20.84 0.72
C GLU A 67 -0.79 19.65 0.54
N PHE A 68 -0.08 19.59 -0.59
CA PHE A 68 0.99 18.63 -0.75
C PHE A 68 2.15 18.89 0.18
N PHE A 69 2.66 17.82 0.76
CA PHE A 69 3.92 17.78 1.50
C PHE A 69 4.91 16.91 0.70
N PRO A 70 5.82 17.51 -0.07
CA PRO A 70 6.74 16.75 -0.90
C PRO A 70 7.74 15.97 -0.05
N VAL A 71 7.97 14.72 -0.42
CA VAL A 71 8.98 13.83 0.17
C VAL A 71 9.84 13.26 -0.94
N GLU A 72 11.13 13.04 -0.67
CA GLU A 72 12.03 12.41 -1.64
C GLU A 72 12.05 10.89 -1.48
N ASP A 73 11.70 10.41 -0.29
CA ASP A 73 11.60 8.98 0.04
C ASP A 73 10.70 8.73 1.26
N TYR A 74 10.49 7.46 1.58
CA TYR A 74 9.67 7.07 2.72
C TYR A 74 10.30 7.39 4.10
N PHE A 75 11.62 7.58 4.17
CA PHE A 75 12.26 8.02 5.43
C PHE A 75 11.86 9.44 5.77
N MET A 76 11.75 10.33 4.77
CA MET A 76 11.21 11.67 4.96
C MET A 76 9.76 11.63 5.41
N ALA A 77 8.92 10.79 4.80
CA ALA A 77 7.53 10.60 5.22
C ALA A 77 7.43 10.11 6.67
N THR A 78 8.28 9.14 7.06
CA THR A 78 8.37 8.63 8.44
C THR A 78 8.73 9.73 9.43
N SER A 79 9.79 10.51 9.14
CA SER A 79 10.24 11.61 9.98
C SER A 79 9.19 12.73 10.08
N ALA A 80 8.50 13.03 8.99
CA ALA A 80 7.44 14.02 8.94
C ALA A 80 6.21 13.60 9.76
N LEU A 81 5.85 12.31 9.76
CA LEU A 81 4.80 11.76 10.64
C LEU A 81 5.19 11.88 12.12
N GLN A 82 6.44 11.49 12.48
CA GLN A 82 6.94 11.57 13.85
C GLN A 82 6.97 13.00 14.39
N SER A 83 7.27 13.97 13.52
CA SER A 83 7.34 15.40 13.88
C SER A 83 6.05 16.19 13.66
N ALA A 84 4.95 15.50 13.36
CA ALA A 84 3.65 16.09 13.08
C ALA A 84 3.67 17.14 11.95
N GLN A 85 4.53 16.94 10.94
CA GLN A 85 4.65 17.81 9.76
C GLN A 85 3.76 17.37 8.61
N VAL A 86 3.28 16.13 8.63
CA VAL A 86 2.34 15.57 7.64
C VAL A 86 1.16 14.92 8.36
N ASP A 87 -0.02 15.01 7.76
CA ASP A 87 -1.27 14.56 8.35
C ASP A 87 -1.79 13.29 7.68
N LEU A 88 -1.63 13.19 6.36
CA LEU A 88 -2.02 12.03 5.54
C LEU A 88 -0.83 11.58 4.69
N VAL A 89 -0.67 10.27 4.55
CA VAL A 89 0.36 9.66 3.70
C VAL A 89 -0.24 8.55 2.86
N TRP A 90 -0.07 8.63 1.54
CA TRP A 90 -0.26 7.49 0.65
C TRP A 90 1.06 6.75 0.54
N ALA A 91 1.10 5.52 1.02
CA ALA A 91 2.29 4.69 1.02
C ALA A 91 2.10 3.41 0.20
N GLY A 92 3.15 2.99 -0.51
CA GLY A 92 3.22 1.64 -1.06
C GLY A 92 3.42 0.60 0.04
N PRO A 93 3.18 -0.70 -0.23
CA PRO A 93 3.21 -1.73 0.80
C PRO A 93 4.57 -1.86 1.52
N SER A 94 5.68 -1.74 0.79
CA SER A 94 7.01 -1.82 1.39
C SER A 94 7.34 -0.63 2.29
N GLU A 95 6.89 0.55 1.90
CA GLU A 95 7.03 1.79 2.65
C GLU A 95 6.14 1.76 3.90
N TYR A 96 4.93 1.23 3.78
CA TYR A 96 4.00 1.10 4.90
C TYR A 96 4.57 0.30 6.06
N VAL A 97 5.14 -0.89 5.81
CA VAL A 97 5.65 -1.72 6.92
C VAL A 97 6.79 -1.04 7.68
N VAL A 98 7.58 -0.19 7.02
CA VAL A 98 8.63 0.60 7.67
C VAL A 98 8.05 1.78 8.44
N ILE A 99 7.07 2.48 7.87
CA ILE A 99 6.35 3.58 8.54
C ILE A 99 5.64 3.04 9.78
N ALA A 100 4.88 1.94 9.65
CA ALA A 100 4.14 1.33 10.76
C ALA A 100 5.05 0.89 11.91
N ALA A 101 6.24 0.37 11.61
CA ALA A 101 7.21 -0.04 12.63
C ALA A 101 7.86 1.13 13.38
N ARG A 102 7.81 2.35 12.84
CA ARG A 102 8.55 3.50 13.35
C ARG A 102 7.67 4.66 13.79
N THR A 103 6.38 4.58 13.53
CA THR A 103 5.40 5.61 13.86
C THR A 103 4.14 4.96 14.38
N ASP A 104 3.34 5.77 15.09
CA ASP A 104 1.98 5.36 15.50
C ASP A 104 0.94 5.76 14.43
N ALA A 105 1.34 5.83 13.13
CA ALA A 105 0.43 6.20 12.04
C ALA A 105 -0.73 5.22 11.94
N ILE A 106 -1.92 5.75 11.71
CA ILE A 106 -3.17 4.99 11.74
C ILE A 106 -3.56 4.62 10.31
N PRO A 107 -3.66 3.33 9.98
CA PRO A 107 -4.16 2.87 8.69
C PRO A 107 -5.62 3.29 8.49
N LEU A 108 -5.91 4.05 7.44
CA LEU A 108 -7.27 4.45 7.08
C LEU A 108 -7.91 3.44 6.15
N VAL A 109 -7.37 3.34 4.95
CA VAL A 109 -7.90 2.48 3.89
C VAL A 109 -6.77 1.85 3.09
N SER A 110 -6.99 0.64 2.64
CA SER A 110 -6.19 -0.03 1.62
C SER A 110 -6.73 0.35 0.23
N ILE A 111 -5.84 0.65 -0.70
CA ILE A 111 -6.13 0.89 -2.12
C ILE A 111 -5.69 -0.37 -2.85
N ALA A 112 -6.63 -1.30 -3.01
CA ALA A 112 -6.37 -2.62 -3.56
C ALA A 112 -5.96 -2.55 -5.04
N ARG A 113 -5.11 -3.49 -5.44
CA ARG A 113 -4.62 -3.63 -6.81
C ARG A 113 -4.72 -5.12 -7.19
N PRO A 114 -5.86 -5.59 -7.74
CA PRO A 114 -6.12 -7.02 -7.98
C PRO A 114 -5.04 -7.73 -8.79
N GLU A 115 -4.49 -7.07 -9.83
CA GLU A 115 -3.45 -7.60 -10.71
C GLU A 115 -2.01 -7.29 -10.20
N TYR A 116 -1.86 -6.96 -8.91
CA TYR A 116 -0.57 -6.62 -8.34
C TYR A 116 0.12 -7.84 -7.73
N TYR A 117 0.95 -8.50 -8.53
CA TYR A 117 1.77 -9.63 -8.08
C TYR A 117 3.15 -9.61 -8.76
N THR A 118 4.07 -10.37 -8.20
CA THR A 118 5.44 -10.52 -8.72
C THR A 118 5.46 -11.51 -9.87
N THR A 119 6.19 -11.20 -10.94
CA THR A 119 6.56 -12.14 -11.98
C THR A 119 8.08 -12.24 -12.08
N ILE A 120 8.59 -13.42 -12.41
CA ILE A 120 10.01 -13.65 -12.73
C ILE A 120 10.08 -14.23 -14.12
N ALA A 121 10.63 -13.44 -15.05
CA ALA A 121 10.84 -13.81 -16.45
C ALA A 121 12.32 -14.14 -16.72
N VAL A 122 12.54 -15.03 -17.67
CA VAL A 122 13.86 -15.41 -18.20
C VAL A 122 13.82 -15.39 -19.71
N ARG A 123 14.98 -15.47 -20.38
CA ARG A 123 14.99 -15.71 -21.84
C ARG A 123 14.65 -17.17 -22.13
N ALA A 124 13.92 -17.40 -23.22
CA ALA A 124 13.53 -18.74 -23.64
C ALA A 124 14.76 -19.65 -23.94
N ASP A 125 15.86 -19.05 -24.39
CA ASP A 125 17.10 -19.75 -24.72
C ASP A 125 18.09 -19.91 -23.53
N SER A 126 17.71 -19.47 -22.33
CA SER A 126 18.56 -19.48 -21.12
C SER A 126 18.80 -20.87 -20.54
N GLY A 127 17.90 -21.81 -20.81
CA GLY A 127 17.88 -23.13 -20.18
C GLY A 127 17.31 -23.12 -18.73
N ILE A 128 16.89 -21.95 -18.19
CA ILE A 128 16.30 -21.80 -16.88
C ILE A 128 14.79 -22.07 -17.00
N GLN A 129 14.26 -23.03 -16.23
CA GLN A 129 12.87 -23.46 -16.30
C GLN A 129 12.13 -23.32 -14.95
N SER A 130 12.85 -23.12 -13.87
CA SER A 130 12.31 -23.05 -12.52
C SER A 130 13.10 -22.09 -11.64
N LEU A 131 12.54 -21.75 -10.47
CA LEU A 131 13.26 -20.95 -9.47
C LEU A 131 14.52 -21.65 -8.97
N ALA A 132 14.54 -22.98 -8.88
CA ALA A 132 15.71 -23.75 -8.44
C ALA A 132 16.92 -23.54 -9.37
N ASP A 133 16.69 -23.31 -10.67
CA ASP A 133 17.75 -23.07 -11.66
C ASP A 133 18.41 -21.67 -11.51
N LEU A 134 17.84 -20.82 -10.65
CA LEU A 134 18.41 -19.50 -10.35
C LEU A 134 19.57 -19.54 -9.36
N LYS A 135 19.92 -20.70 -8.82
CA LYS A 135 21.09 -20.83 -7.93
C LYS A 135 22.38 -20.42 -8.68
N GLY A 136 23.10 -19.45 -8.10
CA GLY A 136 24.28 -18.85 -8.70
C GLY A 136 24.02 -17.84 -9.84
N LYS A 137 22.75 -17.59 -10.19
CA LYS A 137 22.33 -16.69 -11.27
C LYS A 137 22.12 -15.26 -10.78
N THR A 138 21.99 -14.33 -11.71
CA THR A 138 21.75 -12.91 -11.45
C THR A 138 20.32 -12.54 -11.78
N ILE A 139 19.62 -11.93 -10.81
CA ILE A 139 18.24 -11.45 -10.94
C ILE A 139 18.24 -9.92 -10.93
N ASP A 140 17.59 -9.29 -11.89
CA ASP A 140 17.32 -7.86 -11.85
C ASP A 140 16.04 -7.58 -11.05
N ILE A 141 16.21 -6.92 -9.92
CA ILE A 141 15.14 -6.57 -8.95
C ILE A 141 14.64 -5.12 -9.10
N ARG A 142 14.96 -4.40 -10.16
CA ARG A 142 14.69 -2.99 -10.43
C ARG A 142 15.33 -2.04 -9.42
N LYS A 143 14.85 -1.98 -8.18
CA LYS A 143 15.45 -1.21 -7.05
C LYS A 143 15.28 -2.01 -5.75
N ARG A 144 16.21 -1.82 -4.82
CA ARG A 144 16.08 -2.39 -3.46
C ARG A 144 14.86 -1.80 -2.75
N GLY A 145 14.14 -2.61 -1.98
CA GLY A 145 12.91 -2.24 -1.29
C GLY A 145 11.65 -2.19 -2.16
N SER A 146 11.74 -2.40 -3.48
CA SER A 146 10.54 -2.47 -4.32
C SER A 146 9.64 -3.62 -3.90
N THR A 147 8.37 -3.37 -3.61
CA THR A 147 7.43 -4.40 -3.12
C THR A 147 7.40 -5.63 -4.02
N ALA A 148 7.05 -5.50 -5.29
CA ALA A 148 6.94 -6.66 -6.18
C ALA A 148 8.30 -7.09 -6.75
N SER A 149 9.10 -6.14 -7.28
CA SER A 149 10.31 -6.51 -8.02
C SER A 149 11.45 -7.01 -7.12
N HIS A 150 11.49 -6.63 -5.84
CA HIS A 150 12.50 -7.09 -4.88
C HIS A 150 11.89 -7.98 -3.81
N LEU A 151 11.03 -7.46 -2.94
CA LEU A 151 10.52 -8.21 -1.80
C LEU A 151 9.64 -9.39 -2.22
N GLY A 152 8.83 -9.23 -3.26
CA GLY A 152 8.07 -10.33 -3.82
C GLY A 152 8.95 -11.42 -4.47
N ALA A 153 10.07 -11.03 -5.13
CA ALA A 153 11.05 -12.00 -5.62
C ALA A 153 11.72 -12.75 -4.46
N ILE A 154 12.09 -12.04 -3.38
CA ILE A 154 12.62 -12.65 -2.16
C ILE A 154 11.65 -13.70 -1.59
N ALA A 155 10.37 -13.36 -1.49
CA ALA A 155 9.36 -14.29 -0.99
C ALA A 155 9.25 -15.55 -1.87
N LEU A 156 9.30 -15.40 -3.21
CA LEU A 156 9.28 -16.52 -4.15
C LEU A 156 10.51 -17.42 -4.02
N LEU A 157 11.70 -16.82 -3.95
CA LEU A 157 12.96 -17.56 -3.78
C LEU A 157 12.99 -18.33 -2.45
N THR A 158 12.61 -17.68 -1.36
CA THR A 158 12.53 -18.30 -0.03
C THR A 158 11.54 -19.47 -0.01
N ALA A 159 10.36 -19.30 -0.64
CA ALA A 159 9.37 -20.36 -0.77
C ALA A 159 9.86 -21.56 -1.61
N ALA A 160 10.78 -21.33 -2.57
CA ALA A 160 11.44 -22.36 -3.36
C ALA A 160 12.64 -23.00 -2.66
N GLY A 161 12.95 -22.61 -1.41
CA GLY A 161 14.05 -23.16 -0.61
C GLY A 161 15.42 -22.56 -0.96
N LEU A 162 15.47 -21.45 -1.67
CA LEU A 162 16.70 -20.71 -1.95
C LEU A 162 16.92 -19.63 -0.88
N ASP A 163 18.18 -19.46 -0.47
CA ASP A 163 18.57 -18.31 0.35
C ASP A 163 18.82 -17.09 -0.57
N PRO A 164 17.98 -16.06 -0.51
CA PRO A 164 18.09 -14.89 -1.40
C PRO A 164 19.34 -14.06 -1.17
N GLN A 165 20.09 -14.26 -0.07
CA GLN A 165 21.33 -13.55 0.21
C GLN A 165 22.57 -14.26 -0.35
N THR A 166 22.53 -15.58 -0.44
CA THR A 166 23.71 -16.39 -0.76
C THR A 166 23.57 -17.21 -2.04
N ASP A 167 22.33 -17.63 -2.39
CA ASP A 167 22.10 -18.50 -3.54
C ASP A 167 21.90 -17.75 -4.86
N VAL A 168 21.61 -16.44 -4.83
CA VAL A 168 21.40 -15.62 -6.04
C VAL A 168 22.16 -14.30 -5.95
N ASN A 169 22.53 -13.75 -7.12
CA ASN A 169 23.06 -12.39 -7.21
C ASN A 169 21.93 -11.44 -7.60
N THR A 170 21.96 -10.21 -7.10
CA THR A 170 20.96 -9.20 -7.44
C THR A 170 21.59 -7.98 -8.07
N ILE A 171 20.97 -7.47 -9.15
CA ILE A 171 21.26 -6.14 -9.69
C ILE A 171 20.01 -5.26 -9.62
N ALA A 172 20.20 -3.95 -9.59
CA ALA A 172 19.12 -2.96 -9.52
C ALA A 172 19.24 -1.98 -10.70
N SER A 173 18.74 -2.38 -11.87
CA SER A 173 18.89 -1.61 -13.10
C SER A 173 18.03 -0.34 -13.17
N LYS A 174 17.00 -0.23 -12.32
CA LYS A 174 15.93 0.79 -12.37
C LYS A 174 15.12 0.80 -13.68
N ALA A 175 15.46 -0.05 -14.66
CA ALA A 175 14.80 -0.11 -15.95
C ALA A 175 13.48 -0.87 -15.87
N PHE A 176 12.53 -0.47 -16.72
CA PHE A 176 11.29 -1.23 -16.95
C PHE A 176 11.34 -2.05 -18.26
N SER A 177 12.43 -1.98 -18.99
CA SER A 177 12.65 -2.71 -20.24
C SER A 177 13.28 -4.08 -20.02
N LEU A 178 13.20 -4.96 -21.04
CA LEU A 178 13.83 -6.28 -21.04
C LEU A 178 15.34 -6.22 -21.30
N ARG A 179 15.94 -5.03 -21.38
CA ARG A 179 17.36 -4.84 -21.68
C ARG A 179 18.30 -5.68 -20.82
N PRO A 180 18.12 -5.82 -19.49
CA PRO A 180 19.01 -6.66 -18.67
C PRO A 180 19.04 -8.11 -19.12
N LEU A 181 17.90 -8.68 -19.52
CA LEU A 181 17.83 -10.03 -20.10
C LEU A 181 18.47 -10.09 -21.49
N LYS A 182 18.16 -9.12 -22.34
CA LYS A 182 18.70 -9.06 -23.74
C LYS A 182 20.21 -8.97 -23.78
N THR A 183 20.80 -8.23 -22.87
CA THR A 183 22.28 -8.03 -22.84
C THR A 183 23.00 -9.09 -22.03
N GLY A 184 22.30 -10.01 -21.36
CA GLY A 184 22.89 -10.97 -20.43
C GLY A 184 23.43 -10.34 -19.14
N ALA A 185 23.04 -9.08 -18.81
CA ALA A 185 23.37 -8.45 -17.54
C ALA A 185 22.63 -9.09 -16.38
N ALA A 186 21.48 -9.71 -16.65
CA ALA A 186 20.74 -10.55 -15.73
C ALA A 186 20.28 -11.83 -16.43
N ASP A 187 20.22 -12.93 -15.69
CA ASP A 187 19.66 -14.20 -16.11
C ASP A 187 18.13 -14.23 -15.94
N ALA A 188 17.62 -13.52 -14.92
CA ALA A 188 16.20 -13.38 -14.61
C ALA A 188 15.84 -11.91 -14.35
N TRP A 189 14.56 -11.58 -14.54
CA TRP A 189 14.03 -10.24 -14.43
C TRP A 189 12.73 -10.26 -13.63
N SER A 190 12.74 -9.62 -12.47
CA SER A 190 11.57 -9.58 -11.57
C SER A 190 10.86 -8.24 -11.66
N ARG A 191 9.56 -8.28 -11.98
CA ARG A 191 8.67 -7.10 -12.07
C ARG A 191 7.26 -7.44 -11.60
N THR A 192 6.42 -6.43 -11.60
CA THR A 192 4.96 -6.64 -11.48
C THR A 192 4.40 -7.23 -12.76
N SER A 193 3.30 -7.99 -12.65
CA SER A 193 2.54 -8.56 -13.76
C SER A 193 2.29 -7.56 -14.89
N TYR A 194 1.73 -6.40 -14.58
CA TYR A 194 1.43 -5.38 -15.59
C TYR A 194 2.70 -4.77 -16.23
N ARG A 195 3.82 -4.69 -15.50
CA ARG A 195 5.10 -4.21 -16.07
C ARG A 195 5.74 -5.24 -16.99
N TYR A 196 5.54 -6.52 -16.70
CA TYR A 196 5.95 -7.58 -17.61
C TYR A 196 5.18 -7.50 -18.93
N ALA A 197 3.84 -7.42 -18.86
CA ALA A 197 3.01 -7.27 -20.05
C ALA A 197 3.39 -6.01 -20.86
N GLN A 198 3.56 -4.87 -20.20
CA GLN A 198 3.98 -3.61 -20.83
C GLN A 198 5.34 -3.72 -21.51
N ALA A 199 6.32 -4.38 -20.88
CA ALA A 199 7.66 -4.52 -21.45
C ALA A 199 7.64 -5.40 -22.71
N LEU A 200 6.84 -6.46 -22.74
CA LEU A 200 6.63 -7.28 -23.94
C LEU A 200 6.04 -6.44 -25.08
N GLU A 201 4.98 -5.70 -24.80
CA GLU A 201 4.32 -4.85 -25.79
C GLU A 201 5.27 -3.78 -26.37
N GLN A 202 5.95 -3.03 -25.50
CA GLN A 202 6.86 -1.94 -25.89
C GLN A 202 8.04 -2.44 -26.74
N GLU A 203 8.47 -3.69 -26.55
CA GLU A 203 9.61 -4.24 -27.26
C GLU A 203 9.21 -5.19 -28.39
N GLY A 204 7.91 -5.32 -28.69
CA GLY A 204 7.39 -6.22 -29.72
C GLY A 204 7.76 -7.67 -29.47
N ALA A 205 7.91 -8.06 -28.18
CA ALA A 205 8.27 -9.39 -27.74
C ALA A 205 7.04 -10.16 -27.26
N THR A 206 7.17 -11.47 -27.13
CA THR A 206 6.09 -12.35 -26.69
C THR A 206 6.46 -13.08 -25.39
N ALA A 207 5.47 -13.63 -24.70
CA ALA A 207 5.70 -14.50 -23.54
C ALA A 207 6.52 -15.78 -23.92
N SER A 208 6.52 -16.18 -25.18
CA SER A 208 7.37 -17.29 -25.64
C SER A 208 8.84 -16.91 -25.73
N ASP A 209 9.16 -15.63 -25.96
CA ASP A 209 10.54 -15.13 -25.98
C ASP A 209 11.11 -14.94 -24.57
N TYR A 210 10.22 -14.57 -23.64
CA TYR A 210 10.54 -14.30 -22.23
C TYR A 210 9.55 -15.01 -21.29
N PRO A 211 9.59 -16.35 -21.20
CA PRO A 211 8.66 -17.10 -20.36
C PRO A 211 8.80 -16.73 -18.87
N LEU A 212 7.66 -16.77 -18.16
CA LEU A 212 7.64 -16.68 -16.72
C LEU A 212 8.01 -18.05 -16.12
N ILE A 213 8.97 -18.05 -15.22
CA ILE A 213 9.32 -19.22 -14.40
C ILE A 213 8.66 -19.20 -13.03
N ALA A 214 8.11 -18.05 -12.63
CA ALA A 214 7.33 -17.91 -11.40
C ALA A 214 6.37 -16.72 -11.47
N GLU A 215 5.21 -16.91 -10.82
CA GLU A 215 4.24 -15.89 -10.50
C GLU A 215 3.92 -15.95 -9.01
N GLY A 216 3.92 -14.79 -8.36
CA GLY A 216 3.61 -14.67 -6.94
C GLY A 216 2.11 -14.66 -6.67
N LYS A 217 1.76 -14.77 -5.40
CA LYS A 217 0.40 -14.47 -4.93
C LYS A 217 0.14 -12.96 -5.05
N PRO A 218 -1.14 -12.52 -5.09
CA PRO A 218 -1.47 -11.11 -4.99
C PRO A 218 -0.77 -10.47 -3.78
N LEU A 219 -0.15 -9.32 -4.01
CA LEU A 219 0.48 -8.50 -2.98
C LEU A 219 -0.55 -7.55 -2.37
N PRO A 220 -0.38 -7.09 -1.14
CA PRO A 220 -1.24 -6.06 -0.57
C PRO A 220 -1.19 -4.79 -1.41
N GLY A 221 -2.30 -4.05 -1.41
CA GLY A 221 -2.41 -2.77 -2.10
C GLY A 221 -1.64 -1.65 -1.39
N ASP A 222 -1.65 -0.48 -2.00
CA ASP A 222 -1.17 0.74 -1.36
C ASP A 222 -2.10 1.10 -0.19
N ILE A 223 -1.66 1.97 0.70
CA ILE A 223 -2.40 2.30 1.90
C ILE A 223 -2.40 3.82 2.15
N LEU A 224 -3.55 4.34 2.54
CA LEU A 224 -3.66 5.70 3.03
C LEU A 224 -3.61 5.68 4.56
N LEU A 225 -2.67 6.45 5.12
CA LEU A 225 -2.38 6.56 6.55
C LEU A 225 -2.78 7.93 7.06
N ALA A 226 -3.23 7.99 8.30
CA ALA A 226 -3.36 9.23 9.07
C ALA A 226 -2.27 9.31 10.13
N SER A 227 -1.80 10.51 10.41
CA SER A 227 -0.90 10.76 11.53
C SER A 227 -1.62 10.56 12.87
N SER A 228 -0.93 9.96 13.85
CA SER A 228 -1.48 9.70 15.20
C SER A 228 -1.71 10.98 16.03
N HIS A 229 -1.20 12.13 15.61
CA HIS A 229 -1.49 13.39 16.29
C HIS A 229 -2.87 13.98 15.94
N LEU A 230 -3.54 13.46 14.91
CA LEU A 230 -4.91 13.84 14.60
C LEU A 230 -5.89 13.29 15.65
N ASP A 231 -6.95 14.06 15.91
CA ASP A 231 -8.02 13.60 16.80
C ASP A 231 -8.65 12.31 16.31
N SER A 232 -8.85 11.33 17.19
CA SER A 232 -9.36 10.01 16.83
C SER A 232 -10.75 10.02 16.20
N ALA A 233 -11.60 11.00 16.56
CA ALA A 233 -12.92 11.17 15.96
C ALA A 233 -12.81 11.74 14.54
N LEU A 234 -11.83 12.62 14.28
CA LEU A 234 -11.50 13.09 12.94
C LEU A 234 -11.00 11.91 12.09
N VAL A 235 -10.05 11.11 12.58
CA VAL A 235 -9.52 9.94 11.88
C VAL A 235 -10.63 8.97 11.47
N ALA A 236 -11.55 8.65 12.39
CA ALA A 236 -12.70 7.79 12.11
C ALA A 236 -13.63 8.39 11.03
N GLN A 237 -13.83 9.72 11.06
CA GLN A 237 -14.62 10.40 10.05
C GLN A 237 -13.92 10.40 8.68
N LEU A 238 -12.61 10.68 8.61
CA LEU A 238 -11.83 10.61 7.39
C LEU A 238 -11.96 9.22 6.74
N GLN A 239 -11.77 8.16 7.51
CA GLN A 239 -11.92 6.79 7.03
C GLN A 239 -13.33 6.54 6.44
N MET A 240 -14.37 6.93 7.18
CA MET A 240 -15.76 6.74 6.75
C MET A 240 -16.06 7.52 5.46
N GLN A 241 -15.63 8.79 5.35
CA GLN A 241 -15.87 9.61 4.17
C GLN A 241 -15.10 9.10 2.96
N ILE A 242 -13.84 8.68 3.13
CA ILE A 242 -13.01 8.11 2.05
C ILE A 242 -13.66 6.83 1.51
N LEU A 243 -14.11 5.92 2.37
CA LEU A 243 -14.79 4.69 1.95
C LEU A 243 -16.15 4.99 1.28
N ALA A 244 -16.90 5.97 1.78
CA ALA A 244 -18.17 6.37 1.17
C ALA A 244 -18.00 7.04 -0.19
N GLY A 245 -16.91 7.80 -0.38
CA GLY A 245 -16.58 8.50 -1.63
C GLY A 245 -15.60 7.74 -2.53
N GLN A 246 -15.36 6.44 -2.29
CA GLN A 246 -14.35 5.68 -3.01
C GLN A 246 -14.49 5.72 -4.53
N GLU A 247 -15.73 5.74 -5.06
CA GLU A 247 -15.97 5.77 -6.50
C GLU A 247 -15.38 7.02 -7.14
N GLN A 248 -15.57 8.19 -6.51
CA GLN A 248 -15.02 9.46 -6.99
C GLN A 248 -13.48 9.45 -6.94
N LEU A 249 -12.90 8.92 -5.86
CA LEU A 249 -11.46 8.80 -5.70
C LEU A 249 -10.85 7.81 -6.70
N ILE A 250 -11.53 6.70 -7.01
CA ILE A 250 -11.12 5.75 -8.05
C ILE A 250 -11.12 6.44 -9.42
N GLN A 251 -12.17 7.20 -9.76
CA GLN A 251 -12.20 7.96 -11.01
C GLN A 251 -11.07 8.99 -11.09
N ALA A 252 -10.74 9.65 -9.98
CA ALA A 252 -9.61 10.57 -9.91
C ALA A 252 -8.26 9.88 -10.15
N ILE A 253 -8.06 8.67 -9.63
CA ILE A 253 -6.88 7.84 -9.90
C ILE A 253 -6.81 7.45 -11.38
N LEU A 254 -7.92 6.96 -11.92
CA LEU A 254 -7.99 6.46 -13.30
C LEU A 254 -7.95 7.57 -14.36
N ALA A 255 -8.17 8.84 -13.96
CA ALA A 255 -8.06 9.99 -14.86
C ALA A 255 -6.59 10.35 -15.22
N VAL A 256 -5.61 9.77 -14.54
CA VAL A 256 -4.19 10.03 -14.77
C VAL A 256 -3.54 8.77 -15.32
N ASP A 257 -3.03 8.80 -16.56
CA ASP A 257 -2.50 7.62 -17.27
C ASP A 257 -1.45 6.84 -16.47
N THR A 258 -0.52 7.55 -15.80
CA THR A 258 0.53 6.93 -14.97
C THR A 258 -0.03 6.15 -13.79
N LEU A 259 -1.14 6.58 -13.22
CA LEU A 259 -1.86 5.91 -12.13
C LEU A 259 -2.84 4.86 -12.68
N ALA A 260 -3.61 5.19 -13.72
CA ALA A 260 -4.57 4.26 -14.34
C ALA A 260 -3.92 2.94 -14.72
N PHE A 261 -2.71 3.01 -15.28
CA PHE A 261 -1.94 1.83 -15.63
C PHE A 261 -1.60 0.92 -14.43
N ARG A 262 -1.45 1.51 -13.21
CA ARG A 262 -1.07 0.79 -11.99
C ARG A 262 -2.27 0.32 -11.17
N PHE A 263 -3.40 1.01 -11.30
CA PHE A 263 -4.57 0.88 -10.43
C PHE A 263 -5.82 0.43 -11.19
N GLN A 264 -5.67 -0.34 -12.27
CA GLN A 264 -6.80 -0.96 -12.96
C GLN A 264 -7.59 -1.85 -11.97
N GLU A 265 -8.91 -1.80 -12.07
CA GLU A 265 -9.82 -2.55 -11.20
C GLU A 265 -9.62 -2.30 -9.69
N THR A 266 -9.01 -1.17 -9.34
CA THR A 266 -8.79 -0.80 -7.94
C THR A 266 -10.11 -0.64 -7.18
N TYR A 267 -10.06 -0.91 -5.89
CA TYR A 267 -11.13 -0.62 -4.94
C TYR A 267 -10.53 -0.24 -3.59
N PHE A 268 -11.32 0.47 -2.78
CA PHE A 268 -10.90 0.84 -1.43
C PHE A 268 -11.54 -0.12 -0.43
N ALA A 269 -10.77 -0.53 0.57
CA ALA A 269 -11.22 -1.39 1.66
C ALA A 269 -10.68 -0.87 3.00
N PRO A 270 -11.32 -1.22 4.13
CA PRO A 270 -10.69 -1.01 5.44
C PRO A 270 -9.31 -1.66 5.45
N ALA A 271 -8.31 -0.93 5.95
CA ALA A 271 -6.95 -1.45 6.03
C ALA A 271 -6.86 -2.58 7.06
N ASN A 272 -6.15 -3.66 6.70
CA ASN A 272 -5.83 -4.76 7.60
C ASN A 272 -4.31 -4.95 7.63
N ASP A 273 -3.66 -4.68 8.76
CA ASP A 273 -2.21 -4.72 8.90
C ASP A 273 -1.61 -6.11 8.63
N ALA A 274 -2.34 -7.19 8.93
CA ALA A 274 -1.87 -8.56 8.70
C ALA A 274 -1.67 -8.89 7.21
N ASP A 275 -2.33 -8.18 6.30
CA ASP A 275 -2.16 -8.40 4.84
C ASP A 275 -0.73 -8.07 4.38
N TYR A 276 0.01 -7.28 5.17
CA TYR A 276 1.39 -6.85 4.88
C TYR A 276 2.47 -7.76 5.46
N ASP A 277 2.09 -8.86 6.13
CA ASP A 277 3.06 -9.79 6.74
C ASP A 277 3.97 -10.46 5.71
N ILE A 278 3.48 -10.73 4.50
CA ILE A 278 4.31 -11.21 3.39
C ILE A 278 5.51 -10.28 3.10
N ILE A 279 5.31 -8.97 3.25
CA ILE A 279 6.37 -7.96 3.05
C ILE A 279 7.34 -7.97 4.24
N ARG A 280 6.82 -8.08 5.46
CA ARG A 280 7.64 -8.20 6.67
C ARG A 280 8.52 -9.45 6.62
N ASP A 281 7.96 -10.58 6.19
CA ASP A 281 8.72 -11.83 6.06
C ASP A 281 9.83 -11.73 5.01
N ALA A 282 9.58 -11.04 3.89
CA ALA A 282 10.62 -10.79 2.89
C ALA A 282 11.75 -9.91 3.45
N TYR A 283 11.46 -8.87 4.24
CA TYR A 283 12.49 -8.07 4.92
C TYR A 283 13.31 -8.92 5.89
N ARG A 284 12.68 -9.80 6.68
CA ARG A 284 13.38 -10.72 7.58
C ARG A 284 14.29 -11.68 6.82
N ALA A 285 13.84 -12.24 5.71
CA ALA A 285 14.59 -13.18 4.89
C ALA A 285 15.90 -12.60 4.32
N ILE A 286 15.96 -11.29 4.12
CA ILE A 286 17.17 -10.59 3.67
C ILE A 286 17.98 -9.95 4.80
N GLY A 287 17.71 -10.32 6.05
CA GLY A 287 18.43 -9.81 7.22
C GLY A 287 18.13 -8.34 7.55
N GLN A 288 17.02 -7.80 7.04
CA GLN A 288 16.59 -6.40 7.28
C GLN A 288 15.40 -6.33 8.25
N GLY A 289 15.25 -7.32 9.13
CA GLY A 289 14.21 -7.34 10.15
C GLY A 289 14.17 -6.09 11.04
N ASP A 290 15.31 -5.50 11.34
CA ASP A 290 15.42 -4.27 12.15
C ASP A 290 14.73 -3.04 11.51
N PHE A 291 14.48 -3.07 10.20
CA PHE A 291 13.77 -1.98 9.52
C PHE A 291 12.27 -1.96 9.85
N ILE A 292 11.74 -3.07 10.31
CA ILE A 292 10.30 -3.33 10.48
C ILE A 292 9.93 -3.79 11.91
N MET A 293 10.82 -3.54 12.88
CA MET A 293 10.58 -3.76 14.31
C MET A 293 10.34 -2.46 15.05
#